data_45545a7e5de81ca90735ace9734bae56
#
_entry.id   45545a7e5de81ca90735ace9734bae56
#
_cell.length_a   1.000
_cell.length_b   1.000
_cell.length_c   1.000
_cell.angle_alpha   90.00
_cell.angle_beta   90.00
_cell.angle_gamma   90.00
#
_symmetry.space_group_name_H-M   'P 1'
#
loop_
_entity.id
_entity.type
_entity.pdbx_description
1 polymer ?
#
loop_
_entity_poly.entity_id
_entity_poly.type
_entity_poly.pdbx_seq_one_letter_code
_entity_poly.pdbx_strand_id
1 'polypeptide(L)'
;MPLSISDLMSKMPGAFLPEKAQGVNATIHFKFTGENAGEWTATIKDGKCDVAQGAPSGPATMSLTADSADYVKIFTGELDGMAAFMQGKIKLGGDLNLAMKLMQMFKIR
;
A
#
# COMPACT_ATOMS: atom_id res chain seq x y z
N MET A 1 -11.98 -17.72 2.40
CA MET A 1 -10.66 -17.57 3.02
C MET A 1 -10.21 -16.11 2.90
N PRO A 2 -9.87 -15.48 4.01
CA PRO A 2 -9.31 -14.14 3.91
C PRO A 2 -7.94 -14.19 3.24
N LEU A 3 -7.62 -13.12 2.51
CA LEU A 3 -6.32 -13.01 1.89
C LEU A 3 -5.26 -12.76 2.96
N SER A 4 -4.10 -13.40 2.82
CA SER A 4 -2.96 -13.04 3.64
C SER A 4 -2.31 -11.79 3.04
N ILE A 5 -1.48 -11.12 3.84
CA ILE A 5 -0.74 -9.96 3.34
C ILE A 5 0.16 -10.38 2.16
N SER A 6 0.78 -11.54 2.24
CA SER A 6 1.63 -12.03 1.16
C SER A 6 0.83 -12.19 -0.14
N ASP A 7 -0.38 -12.75 -0.05
CA ASP A 7 -1.24 -12.90 -1.23
C ASP A 7 -1.62 -11.52 -1.80
N LEU A 8 -1.97 -10.59 -0.91
CA LEU A 8 -2.37 -9.25 -1.32
C LEU A 8 -1.23 -8.53 -2.03
N MET A 9 -0.04 -8.56 -1.44
CA MET A 9 1.12 -7.88 -2.02
C MET A 9 1.48 -8.48 -3.37
N SER A 10 1.31 -9.79 -3.54
CA SER A 10 1.54 -10.45 -4.82
C SER A 10 0.55 -9.99 -5.90
N LYS A 11 -0.65 -9.58 -5.49
CA LYS A 11 -1.67 -9.12 -6.42
C LYS A 11 -1.58 -7.65 -6.75
N MET A 12 -0.87 -6.87 -5.95
CA MET A 12 -0.79 -5.42 -6.15
C MET A 12 -0.30 -5.02 -7.54
N PRO A 13 0.79 -5.61 -8.08
CA PRO A 13 1.22 -5.21 -9.42
C PRO A 13 0.14 -5.40 -10.49
N GLY A 14 -0.66 -6.45 -10.35
CA GLY A 14 -1.76 -6.71 -11.31
C GLY A 14 -2.94 -5.77 -11.13
N ALA A 15 -3.11 -5.21 -9.94
CA ALA A 15 -4.20 -4.27 -9.65
C ALA A 15 -3.78 -2.81 -9.91
N PHE A 16 -2.52 -2.58 -10.23
CA PHE A 16 -2.00 -1.25 -10.47
C PHE A 16 -2.59 -0.63 -11.73
N LEU A 17 -2.96 0.64 -11.64
CA LEU A 17 -3.55 1.38 -12.74
C LEU A 17 -2.53 2.40 -13.26
N PRO A 18 -1.75 2.07 -14.30
CA PRO A 18 -0.70 2.98 -14.77
C PRO A 18 -1.21 4.35 -15.18
N GLU A 19 -2.42 4.42 -15.73
CA GLU A 19 -3.00 5.69 -16.16
C GLU A 19 -3.26 6.64 -14.98
N LYS A 20 -3.39 6.11 -13.77
CA LYS A 20 -3.58 6.92 -12.58
C LYS A 20 -2.27 7.31 -11.91
N ALA A 21 -1.16 6.76 -12.40
CA ALA A 21 0.15 6.98 -11.79
C ALA A 21 1.13 7.67 -12.74
N GLN A 22 0.62 8.37 -13.73
CA GLN A 22 1.49 9.09 -14.67
C GLN A 22 2.34 10.12 -13.94
N GLY A 23 3.63 10.09 -14.18
CA GLY A 23 4.56 11.03 -13.57
C GLY A 23 4.90 10.71 -12.12
N VAL A 24 4.39 9.62 -11.57
CA VAL A 24 4.68 9.24 -10.19
C VAL A 24 5.93 8.37 -10.15
N ASN A 25 6.91 8.80 -9.35
CA ASN A 25 8.08 8.02 -9.01
C ASN A 25 8.18 8.00 -7.50
N ALA A 26 7.91 6.84 -6.90
CA ALA A 26 7.79 6.77 -5.47
C ALA A 26 8.18 5.40 -4.93
N THR A 27 8.71 5.41 -3.72
CA THR A 27 8.99 4.19 -2.96
C THR A 27 8.11 4.23 -1.72
N ILE A 28 7.30 3.20 -1.54
CA ILE A 28 6.37 3.10 -0.41
C ILE A 28 6.82 1.98 0.50
N HIS A 29 7.02 2.30 1.77
CA HIS A 29 7.40 1.33 2.77
C HIS A 29 6.17 0.91 3.55
N PHE A 30 5.75 -0.33 3.39
CA PHE A 30 4.62 -0.88 4.13
C PHE A 30 5.12 -1.61 5.37
N LYS A 31 4.56 -1.26 6.51
CA LYS A 31 4.84 -1.94 7.78
C LYS A 31 3.53 -2.51 8.29
N PHE A 32 3.44 -3.82 8.34
CA PHE A 32 2.23 -4.50 8.81
C PHE A 32 2.46 -5.09 10.19
N THR A 33 1.44 -4.96 11.03
CA THR A 33 1.43 -5.54 12.37
C THR A 33 0.35 -6.62 12.44
N GLY A 34 0.30 -7.34 13.55
CA GLY A 34 -0.70 -8.38 13.75
C GLY A 34 -0.23 -9.75 13.27
N GLU A 35 -1.16 -10.58 12.84
CA GLU A 35 -0.86 -11.98 12.49
C GLU A 35 0.08 -12.13 11.30
N ASN A 36 -0.04 -11.24 10.34
CA ASN A 36 0.81 -11.26 9.14
C ASN A 36 1.78 -10.09 9.17
N ALA A 37 2.43 -9.89 10.31
CA ALA A 37 3.37 -8.81 10.49
C ALA A 37 4.54 -8.95 9.51
N GLY A 38 5.06 -7.82 9.06
CA GLY A 38 6.20 -7.83 8.15
C GLY A 38 6.32 -6.50 7.44
N GLU A 39 7.39 -6.36 6.67
CA GLU A 39 7.65 -5.16 5.90
C GLU A 39 7.69 -5.50 4.42
N TRP A 40 7.18 -4.58 3.62
CA TRP A 40 7.16 -4.71 2.17
C TRP A 40 7.48 -3.36 1.54
N THR A 41 7.99 -3.39 0.34
CA THR A 41 8.32 -2.18 -0.41
C THR A 41 7.65 -2.22 -1.76
N ALA A 42 6.92 -1.17 -2.09
CA ALA A 42 6.35 -0.99 -3.42
C ALA A 42 7.10 0.16 -4.10
N THR A 43 7.61 -0.09 -5.29
CA THR A 43 8.29 0.92 -6.08
C THR A 43 7.45 1.23 -7.31
N ILE A 44 7.04 2.49 -7.43
CA ILE A 44 6.23 2.95 -8.56
C ILE A 44 7.11 3.84 -9.42
N LYS A 45 7.33 3.42 -10.65
CA LYS A 45 8.21 4.13 -11.57
C LYS A 45 7.86 3.76 -13.00
N ASP A 46 7.85 4.76 -13.86
CA ASP A 46 7.64 4.58 -15.31
C ASP A 46 6.37 3.78 -15.64
N GLY A 47 5.31 4.02 -14.90
CA GLY A 47 4.04 3.35 -15.12
C GLY A 47 4.01 1.90 -14.67
N LYS A 48 4.93 1.51 -13.79
CA LYS A 48 5.02 0.15 -13.27
C LYS A 48 5.03 0.16 -11.75
N CYS A 49 4.56 -0.92 -11.17
CA CYS A 49 4.59 -1.12 -9.72
C CYS A 49 5.29 -2.44 -9.43
N ASP A 50 6.40 -2.35 -8.73
CA ASP A 50 7.14 -3.53 -8.27
C ASP A 50 6.98 -3.65 -6.77
N VAL A 51 6.68 -4.85 -6.30
CA VAL A 51 6.50 -5.11 -4.87
C VAL A 51 7.50 -6.18 -4.45
N ALA A 52 8.22 -5.90 -3.37
CA ALA A 52 9.19 -6.84 -2.82
C ALA A 52 9.05 -6.91 -1.31
N GLN A 53 9.30 -8.06 -0.75
CA GLN A 53 9.29 -8.24 0.70
C GLN A 53 10.55 -7.61 1.30
N GLY A 54 10.39 -6.97 2.45
CA GLY A 54 11.48 -6.34 3.16
C GLY A 54 11.42 -4.82 3.10
N ALA A 55 12.25 -4.17 3.91
CA ALA A 55 12.34 -2.72 3.94
C ALA A 55 13.08 -2.21 2.70
N PRO A 56 12.78 -0.96 2.26
CA PRO A 56 13.49 -0.40 1.11
C PRO A 56 14.98 -0.19 1.43
N SER A 57 15.80 -0.25 0.40
CA SER A 57 17.25 -0.07 0.55
C SER A 57 17.63 1.38 0.78
N GLY A 58 16.72 2.33 0.53
CA GLY A 58 16.96 3.75 0.71
C GLY A 58 15.77 4.42 1.36
N PRO A 59 15.75 5.74 1.41
CA PRO A 59 14.62 6.46 2.02
C PRO A 59 13.35 6.22 1.22
N ALA A 60 12.24 6.00 1.92
CA ALA A 60 10.95 5.85 1.28
C ALA A 60 10.30 7.21 1.06
N THR A 61 9.57 7.34 -0.05
CA THR A 61 8.82 8.57 -0.32
C THR A 61 7.69 8.73 0.69
N MET A 62 7.05 7.60 1.04
CA MET A 62 6.06 7.56 2.10
C MET A 62 6.12 6.21 2.80
N SER A 63 5.55 6.16 3.99
CA SER A 63 5.39 4.90 4.71
C SER A 63 3.95 4.73 5.15
N LEU A 64 3.53 3.48 5.22
CA LEU A 64 2.19 3.12 5.68
C LEU A 64 2.33 2.03 6.71
N THR A 65 1.79 2.28 7.91
CA THR A 65 1.78 1.30 8.99
C THR A 65 0.34 0.96 9.31
N ALA A 66 0.01 -0.32 9.29
CA ALA A 66 -1.35 -0.77 9.56
C ALA A 66 -1.33 -2.21 10.04
N ASP A 67 -2.40 -2.60 10.74
CA ASP A 67 -2.64 -4.01 11.03
C ASP A 67 -2.92 -4.72 9.71
N SER A 68 -2.38 -5.91 9.53
CA SER A 68 -2.52 -6.65 8.28
C SER A 68 -3.99 -6.90 7.91
N ALA A 69 -4.82 -7.24 8.90
CA ALA A 69 -6.23 -7.47 8.65
C ALA A 69 -6.95 -6.21 8.18
N ASP A 70 -6.61 -5.07 8.76
CA ASP A 70 -7.22 -3.79 8.34
C ASP A 70 -6.81 -3.43 6.92
N TYR A 71 -5.55 -3.66 6.56
CA TYR A 71 -5.09 -3.35 5.21
C TYR A 71 -5.79 -4.22 4.17
N VAL A 72 -5.96 -5.51 4.47
CA VAL A 72 -6.70 -6.41 3.58
C VAL A 72 -8.12 -5.91 3.36
N LYS A 73 -8.79 -5.46 4.42
CA LYS A 73 -10.15 -4.91 4.31
C LYS A 73 -10.20 -3.68 3.44
N ILE A 74 -9.19 -2.82 3.55
CA ILE A 74 -9.11 -1.62 2.71
C ILE A 74 -8.94 -2.01 1.26
N PHE A 75 -8.02 -2.92 0.97
CA PHE A 75 -7.72 -3.31 -0.39
C PHE A 75 -8.87 -4.05 -1.06
N THR A 76 -9.68 -4.78 -0.29
CA THR A 76 -10.85 -5.49 -0.81
C THR A 76 -12.10 -4.61 -0.84
N GLY A 77 -12.01 -3.37 -0.34
CA GLY A 77 -13.13 -2.45 -0.36
C GLY A 77 -14.08 -2.58 0.82
N GLU A 78 -13.79 -3.45 1.78
CA GLU A 78 -14.64 -3.62 2.97
C GLU A 78 -14.49 -2.46 3.95
N LEU A 79 -13.35 -1.79 3.94
CA LEU A 79 -13.05 -0.67 4.83
C LEU A 79 -12.54 0.49 3.99
N ASP A 80 -13.15 1.67 4.19
CA ASP A 80 -12.69 2.87 3.50
C ASP A 80 -11.35 3.31 4.08
N GLY A 81 -10.36 3.51 3.20
CA GLY A 81 -9.02 3.89 3.62
C GLY A 81 -8.96 5.22 4.33
N MET A 82 -9.75 6.21 3.89
CA MET A 82 -9.79 7.51 4.56
C MET A 82 -10.40 7.39 5.96
N ALA A 83 -11.48 6.61 6.08
CA ALA A 83 -12.09 6.37 7.38
C ALA A 83 -11.11 5.66 8.31
N ALA A 84 -10.39 4.67 7.79
CA ALA A 84 -9.39 3.95 8.58
C ALA A 84 -8.29 4.89 9.08
N PHE A 85 -7.83 5.80 8.20
CA PHE A 85 -6.82 6.78 8.59
C PHE A 85 -7.33 7.69 9.70
N MET A 86 -8.54 8.19 9.56
CA MET A 86 -9.14 9.08 10.56
C MET A 86 -9.39 8.37 11.90
N GLN A 87 -9.61 7.07 11.87
CA GLN A 87 -9.81 6.28 13.08
C GLN A 87 -8.49 5.83 13.71
N GLY A 88 -7.36 6.16 13.09
CA GLY A 88 -6.06 5.76 13.61
C GLY A 88 -5.66 4.32 13.30
N LYS A 89 -6.39 3.65 12.43
CA LYS A 89 -6.08 2.26 12.03
C LYS A 89 -4.93 2.19 11.06
N ILE A 90 -4.66 3.29 10.37
CA ILE A 90 -3.53 3.43 9.45
C ILE A 90 -2.71 4.63 9.89
N LYS A 91 -1.40 4.46 9.91
CA LYS A 91 -0.49 5.57 10.16
C LYS A 91 0.30 5.84 8.89
N LEU A 92 0.33 7.08 8.48
CA LEU A 92 1.01 7.49 7.27
C LEU A 92 2.17 8.43 7.62
N GLY A 93 3.29 8.23 6.93
CA GLY A 93 4.45 9.11 7.07
C GLY A 93 4.95 9.52 5.70
N GLY A 94 5.69 10.62 5.64
CA GLY A 94 6.25 11.11 4.39
C GLY A 94 5.25 11.93 3.59
N ASP A 95 5.20 11.69 2.29
CA ASP A 95 4.34 12.47 1.39
C ASP A 95 2.88 12.06 1.49
N LEU A 96 2.08 12.86 2.17
CA LEU A 96 0.66 12.56 2.36
C LEU A 96 -0.16 12.75 1.07
N ASN A 97 0.30 13.60 0.16
CA ASN A 97 -0.36 13.72 -1.13
C ASN A 97 -0.25 12.42 -1.92
N LEU A 98 0.90 11.78 -1.84
CA LEU A 98 1.10 10.47 -2.46
C LEU A 98 0.19 9.43 -1.81
N ALA A 99 0.01 9.50 -0.50
CA ALA A 99 -0.87 8.57 0.20
C ALA A 99 -2.30 8.65 -0.32
N MET A 100 -2.79 9.84 -0.59
CA MET A 100 -4.12 10.02 -1.16
C MET A 100 -4.21 9.48 -2.59
N LYS A 101 -3.14 9.67 -3.36
CA LYS A 101 -3.09 9.14 -4.73
C LYS A 101 -2.97 7.63 -4.76
N LEU A 102 -2.33 7.05 -3.75
CA LEU A 102 -2.08 5.62 -3.69
C LEU A 102 -3.38 4.82 -3.83
N MET A 103 -4.43 5.27 -3.18
CA MET A 103 -5.71 4.56 -3.24
C MET A 103 -6.34 4.61 -4.62
N GLN A 104 -5.98 5.61 -5.43
CA GLN A 104 -6.50 5.76 -6.79
C GLN A 104 -5.66 5.00 -7.81
N MET A 105 -4.43 4.64 -7.44
CA MET A 105 -3.51 3.95 -8.34
C MET A 105 -3.74 2.45 -8.42
N PHE A 106 -4.56 1.91 -7.54
CA PHE A 106 -4.86 0.48 -7.52
C PHE A 106 -6.35 0.24 -7.65
N LYS A 107 -6.69 -0.81 -8.39
CA LYS A 107 -8.08 -1.22 -8.53
C LYS A 107 -8.50 -1.95 -7.26
N ILE A 108 -9.39 -1.34 -6.50
CA ILE A 108 -9.93 -1.91 -5.28
C ILE A 108 -11.28 -2.53 -5.62
N ARG A 109 -11.34 -3.85 -5.53
CA ARG A 109 -12.48 -4.71 -5.89
C ARG A 109 -12.72 -4.74 -7.39
#